data_29e0423231d80d9e2f1c6a2fb1e6942d
#
_entry.id   29e0423231d80d9e2f1c6a2fb1e6942d
#
_cell.length_a   1.000
_cell.length_b   1.000
_cell.length_c   1.000
_cell.angle_alpha   90.00
_cell.angle_beta   90.00
_cell.angle_gamma   90.00
#
_symmetry.space_group_name_H-M   'P 1'
#
loop_
_entity.id
_entity.type
_entity.pdbx_description
1 polymer ?
#
loop_
_entity_poly.entity_id
_entity_poly.type
_entity_poly.pdbx_seq_one_letter_code
_entity_poly.pdbx_strand_id
1 'polypeptide(L)'
;MNRLRAVFALMVIATGSLFAQTAIPAASMYLNQSRPGMTPKVFAPDRVSLKDHYEYGSVFSNDGKEFYYAVIINSKPQIRCIRFEKNAWTAPKIIIASEKYEYNDPFLSPDGKRLYFISDRSANGQGQKKDFDIWYIERKQDGWSDVPINAGPAINSEKNEYYMSFTKNGTMYFSSNGGTSAATDKNYDIRSSAYSKGKFQAFRKLSGNVNTENYEADVFVSPDEQYVIFCAERPEGLGAGDLYISFKSKTGEWQKAKNMGSIINTGGYEFCPFVTSDGKYLFFSRDGDIFWVKAEVIETLR
;
A
#
# COMPACT_ATOMS: atom_id res chain seq x y z
N MET A 1 -46.02 61.28 -14.01
CA MET A 1 -44.89 60.93 -14.87
C MET A 1 -44.01 59.93 -14.10
N ASN A 2 -44.25 58.63 -14.23
CA ASN A 2 -43.49 57.56 -13.58
C ASN A 2 -42.49 57.01 -14.57
N ARG A 3 -41.19 57.13 -14.30
CA ARG A 3 -40.11 56.52 -15.07
C ARG A 3 -39.80 55.13 -14.49
N LEU A 4 -40.14 54.09 -15.18
CA LEU A 4 -39.66 52.73 -14.93
C LEU A 4 -38.16 52.67 -15.29
N ARG A 5 -37.33 52.26 -14.34
CA ARG A 5 -35.93 51.89 -14.60
C ARG A 5 -35.87 50.37 -14.74
N ALA A 6 -35.56 49.89 -15.94
CA ALA A 6 -35.27 48.50 -16.20
C ALA A 6 -33.85 48.20 -15.71
N VAL A 7 -33.70 47.19 -14.81
CA VAL A 7 -32.42 46.66 -14.40
C VAL A 7 -32.15 45.44 -15.27
N PHE A 8 -31.14 45.51 -16.13
CA PHE A 8 -30.63 44.37 -16.87
C PHE A 8 -29.67 43.58 -15.95
N ALA A 9 -30.06 42.40 -15.53
CA ALA A 9 -29.16 41.47 -14.85
C ALA A 9 -28.32 40.71 -15.91
N LEU A 10 -27.03 40.95 -15.94
CA LEU A 10 -26.07 40.21 -16.76
C LEU A 10 -25.81 38.84 -16.12
N MET A 11 -26.35 37.78 -16.72
CA MET A 11 -26.06 36.41 -16.31
C MET A 11 -24.73 36.00 -16.91
N VAL A 12 -23.66 35.97 -16.13
CA VAL A 12 -22.36 35.40 -16.51
C VAL A 12 -22.45 33.87 -16.38
N ILE A 13 -22.58 33.20 -17.53
CA ILE A 13 -22.50 31.75 -17.61
C ILE A 13 -21.02 31.40 -17.58
N ALA A 14 -20.53 30.98 -16.42
CA ALA A 14 -19.20 30.38 -16.30
C ALA A 14 -19.23 28.97 -16.92
N THR A 15 -18.77 28.84 -18.16
CA THR A 15 -18.50 27.54 -18.79
C THR A 15 -17.27 26.93 -18.15
N GLY A 16 -17.46 26.21 -17.05
CA GLY A 16 -16.43 25.34 -16.49
C GLY A 16 -16.13 24.20 -17.47
N SER A 17 -14.99 24.25 -18.14
CA SER A 17 -14.48 23.13 -18.93
C SER A 17 -14.22 21.95 -17.99
N LEU A 18 -15.15 20.99 -17.93
CA LEU A 18 -14.86 19.67 -17.39
C LEU A 18 -13.79 19.03 -18.30
N PHE A 19 -12.55 19.12 -17.92
CA PHE A 19 -11.53 18.25 -18.50
C PHE A 19 -11.88 16.81 -18.10
N ALA A 20 -12.50 16.08 -19.02
CA ALA A 20 -12.66 14.64 -18.90
C ALA A 20 -11.26 14.05 -18.71
N GLN A 21 -11.02 13.47 -17.56
CA GLN A 21 -9.76 12.84 -17.23
C GLN A 21 -9.60 11.62 -18.14
N THR A 22 -8.85 11.78 -19.24
CA THR A 22 -8.66 10.72 -20.23
C THR A 22 -8.04 9.49 -19.56
N ALA A 23 -8.61 8.31 -19.82
CA ALA A 23 -8.07 7.03 -19.35
C ALA A 23 -6.68 6.82 -19.95
N ILE A 24 -5.80 6.14 -19.20
CA ILE A 24 -4.49 5.74 -19.72
C ILE A 24 -4.70 4.76 -20.89
N PRO A 25 -4.05 4.97 -22.05
CA PRO A 25 -4.06 3.98 -23.13
C PRO A 25 -3.56 2.63 -22.61
N ALA A 26 -4.19 1.52 -23.01
CA ALA A 26 -3.84 0.17 -22.53
C ALA A 26 -2.34 -0.17 -22.70
N ALA A 27 -1.73 0.26 -23.78
CA ALA A 27 -0.28 0.11 -24.04
C ALA A 27 0.58 0.90 -23.05
N SER A 28 0.08 2.02 -22.51
CA SER A 28 0.78 2.89 -21.58
C SER A 28 0.62 2.51 -20.10
N MET A 29 -0.30 1.62 -19.77
CA MET A 29 -0.48 1.16 -18.39
C MET A 29 0.79 0.48 -17.86
N TYR A 30 0.98 0.52 -16.53
CA TYR A 30 2.09 -0.13 -15.83
C TYR A 30 3.47 0.29 -16.37
N LEU A 31 3.70 1.61 -16.49
CA LEU A 31 4.96 2.21 -16.94
C LEU A 31 5.42 1.72 -18.32
N ASN A 32 4.50 1.40 -19.24
CA ASN A 32 4.77 0.83 -20.58
C ASN A 32 5.48 -0.53 -20.54
N GLN A 33 5.46 -1.25 -19.42
CA GLN A 33 6.17 -2.53 -19.31
C GLN A 33 5.47 -3.63 -20.10
N SER A 34 6.25 -4.54 -20.69
CA SER A 34 5.74 -5.77 -21.26
C SER A 34 5.15 -6.66 -20.13
N ARG A 35 3.90 -7.08 -20.30
CA ARG A 35 3.15 -7.77 -19.24
C ARG A 35 3.81 -9.11 -18.86
N PRO A 36 3.83 -9.49 -17.55
CA PRO A 36 4.27 -10.80 -17.12
C PRO A 36 3.24 -11.87 -17.51
N GLY A 37 3.67 -13.12 -17.53
CA GLY A 37 2.80 -14.29 -17.50
C GLY A 37 2.52 -14.77 -16.09
N MET A 38 2.48 -16.10 -15.92
CA MET A 38 2.33 -16.77 -14.62
C MET A 38 3.66 -16.91 -13.85
N THR A 39 4.77 -16.47 -14.42
CA THR A 39 6.08 -16.44 -13.77
C THR A 39 6.42 -14.99 -13.42
N PRO A 40 6.81 -14.70 -12.17
CA PRO A 40 7.21 -13.36 -11.74
C PRO A 40 8.42 -12.85 -12.53
N LYS A 41 8.45 -11.56 -12.79
CA LYS A 41 9.61 -10.87 -13.32
C LYS A 41 9.79 -9.51 -12.63
N VAL A 42 10.99 -8.97 -12.69
CA VAL A 42 11.32 -7.63 -12.18
C VAL A 42 10.45 -6.59 -12.88
N PHE A 43 9.89 -5.66 -12.11
CA PHE A 43 9.08 -4.56 -12.61
C PHE A 43 9.95 -3.35 -12.97
N ALA A 44 9.77 -2.85 -14.19
CA ALA A 44 10.42 -1.64 -14.71
C ALA A 44 11.92 -1.54 -14.40
N PRO A 45 12.74 -2.55 -14.85
CA PRO A 45 14.19 -2.50 -14.69
C PRO A 45 14.75 -1.21 -15.28
N ASP A 46 15.84 -0.71 -14.73
CA ASP A 46 16.51 0.56 -15.07
C ASP A 46 15.66 1.84 -14.85
N ARG A 47 14.47 1.70 -14.31
CA ARG A 47 13.59 2.86 -14.02
C ARG A 47 13.04 2.88 -12.60
N VAL A 48 12.58 1.74 -12.09
CA VAL A 48 12.14 1.51 -10.72
C VAL A 48 13.15 0.63 -10.04
N SER A 49 13.29 -0.61 -10.48
CA SER A 49 14.28 -1.55 -9.99
C SER A 49 15.63 -1.22 -10.60
N LEU A 50 16.49 -0.58 -9.82
CA LEU A 50 17.77 -0.06 -10.24
C LEU A 50 18.90 -0.94 -9.70
N LYS A 51 19.93 -1.16 -10.52
CA LYS A 51 21.15 -1.83 -10.04
C LYS A 51 21.73 -1.08 -8.83
N ASP A 52 22.15 -1.82 -7.82
CA ASP A 52 22.77 -1.30 -6.60
C ASP A 52 21.85 -0.44 -5.70
N HIS A 53 20.52 -0.52 -5.91
CA HIS A 53 19.52 0.06 -5.03
C HIS A 53 18.66 -1.04 -4.39
N TYR A 54 17.83 -0.64 -3.43
CA TYR A 54 16.88 -1.52 -2.75
C TYR A 54 15.51 -0.86 -2.82
N GLU A 55 14.65 -1.37 -3.71
CA GLU A 55 13.28 -0.90 -3.91
C GLU A 55 12.28 -1.92 -3.37
N TYR A 56 11.25 -1.43 -2.71
CA TYR A 56 10.23 -2.28 -2.09
C TYR A 56 8.92 -1.53 -1.84
N GLY A 57 7.91 -2.24 -1.34
CA GLY A 57 6.64 -1.68 -0.93
C GLY A 57 6.05 -0.77 -2.00
N SER A 58 5.24 -1.31 -2.91
CA SER A 58 4.74 -0.55 -4.05
C SER A 58 3.23 -0.57 -4.16
N VAL A 59 2.65 0.52 -4.70
CA VAL A 59 1.22 0.64 -4.93
C VAL A 59 0.92 1.51 -6.15
N PHE A 60 -0.05 1.10 -6.96
CA PHE A 60 -0.67 1.96 -7.97
C PHE A 60 -1.89 2.69 -7.40
N SER A 61 -2.12 3.93 -7.86
CA SER A 61 -3.42 4.56 -7.66
C SER A 61 -4.54 3.78 -8.35
N ASN A 62 -5.79 3.92 -7.88
CA ASN A 62 -6.94 3.20 -8.42
C ASN A 62 -7.18 3.44 -9.92
N ASP A 63 -6.82 4.61 -10.42
CA ASP A 63 -6.89 4.97 -11.84
C ASP A 63 -5.64 4.54 -12.64
N GLY A 64 -4.65 3.93 -11.96
CA GLY A 64 -3.41 3.45 -12.54
C GLY A 64 -2.42 4.53 -12.96
N LYS A 65 -2.68 5.81 -12.66
CA LYS A 65 -1.87 6.95 -13.14
C LYS A 65 -0.69 7.32 -12.24
N GLU A 66 -0.64 6.80 -11.04
CA GLU A 66 0.44 7.05 -10.09
C GLU A 66 0.99 5.71 -9.59
N PHE A 67 2.29 5.60 -9.53
CA PHE A 67 2.99 4.46 -8.96
C PHE A 67 3.90 4.95 -7.84
N TYR A 68 3.65 4.51 -6.63
CA TYR A 68 4.43 4.83 -5.43
C TYR A 68 5.26 3.62 -5.02
N TYR A 69 6.46 3.87 -4.52
CA TYR A 69 7.35 2.83 -4.01
C TYR A 69 8.35 3.42 -3.01
N ALA A 70 8.86 2.58 -2.13
CA ALA A 70 9.96 2.92 -1.25
C ALA A 70 11.30 2.56 -1.91
N VAL A 71 12.34 3.34 -1.62
CA VAL A 71 13.71 3.07 -2.06
C VAL A 71 14.71 3.56 -1.02
N ILE A 72 15.76 2.78 -0.78
CA ILE A 72 16.85 3.16 0.14
C ILE A 72 17.87 3.99 -0.63
N ILE A 73 18.09 5.24 -0.21
CA ILE A 73 19.13 6.13 -0.72
C ILE A 73 19.98 6.59 0.44
N ASN A 74 21.30 6.43 0.33
CA ASN A 74 22.25 6.76 1.41
C ASN A 74 21.84 6.18 2.77
N SER A 75 21.44 4.91 2.77
CA SER A 75 20.97 4.17 3.95
C SER A 75 19.69 4.73 4.60
N LYS A 76 18.92 5.59 3.89
CA LYS A 76 17.64 6.12 4.35
C LYS A 76 16.52 5.79 3.37
N PRO A 77 15.46 5.10 3.84
CA PRO A 77 14.26 4.88 3.06
C PRO A 77 13.53 6.19 2.78
N GLN A 78 13.09 6.34 1.54
CA GLN A 78 12.25 7.43 1.08
C GLN A 78 11.17 6.92 0.13
N ILE A 79 10.07 7.65 0.03
CA ILE A 79 8.97 7.32 -0.88
C ILE A 79 9.05 8.17 -2.14
N ARG A 80 8.99 7.51 -3.29
CA ARG A 80 8.96 8.13 -4.63
C ARG A 80 7.66 7.83 -5.34
N CYS A 81 7.34 8.67 -6.33
CA CYS A 81 6.20 8.51 -7.21
C CYS A 81 6.58 8.76 -8.67
N ILE A 82 6.03 7.95 -9.56
CA ILE A 82 6.04 8.14 -11.00
C ILE A 82 4.60 8.38 -11.44
N ARG A 83 4.34 9.44 -12.21
CA ARG A 83 2.98 9.82 -12.65
C ARG A 83 2.83 9.75 -14.16
N PHE A 84 1.63 9.41 -14.60
CA PHE A 84 1.25 9.52 -16.00
C PHE A 84 0.60 10.88 -16.25
N GLU A 85 1.36 11.77 -16.87
CA GLU A 85 0.97 13.14 -17.17
C GLU A 85 1.28 13.47 -18.65
N LYS A 86 0.41 14.23 -19.32
CA LYS A 86 0.63 14.64 -20.71
C LYS A 86 0.95 13.46 -21.65
N ASN A 87 0.27 12.33 -21.48
CA ASN A 87 0.44 11.08 -22.23
C ASN A 87 1.82 10.41 -22.07
N ALA A 88 2.54 10.69 -21.01
CA ALA A 88 3.82 10.06 -20.71
C ALA A 88 4.01 9.83 -19.21
N TRP A 89 4.83 8.85 -18.85
CA TRP A 89 5.26 8.63 -17.47
C TRP A 89 6.42 9.54 -17.12
N THR A 90 6.32 10.27 -16.04
CA THR A 90 7.37 11.17 -15.53
C THR A 90 8.58 10.38 -15.02
N ALA A 91 9.71 11.07 -14.82
CA ALA A 91 10.76 10.55 -13.96
C ALA A 91 10.26 10.40 -12.52
N PRO A 92 10.89 9.50 -11.70
CA PRO A 92 10.57 9.38 -10.28
C PRO A 92 10.78 10.70 -9.54
N LYS A 93 9.78 11.10 -8.72
CA LYS A 93 9.87 12.28 -7.85
C LYS A 93 9.78 11.85 -6.41
N ILE A 94 10.56 12.46 -5.52
CA ILE A 94 10.46 12.26 -4.08
C ILE A 94 9.12 12.82 -3.61
N ILE A 95 8.37 12.01 -2.87
CA ILE A 95 7.14 12.40 -2.18
C ILE A 95 7.46 12.79 -0.74
N ILE A 96 8.24 11.96 -0.05
CA ILE A 96 8.70 12.25 1.29
C ILE A 96 10.07 11.59 1.52
N ALA A 97 10.98 12.34 2.12
CA ALA A 97 12.31 11.91 2.51
C ALA A 97 12.78 12.71 3.72
N SER A 98 13.71 12.17 4.50
CA SER A 98 14.34 12.88 5.61
C SER A 98 15.71 12.29 5.93
N GLU A 99 16.65 13.13 6.34
CA GLU A 99 17.93 12.68 6.90
C GLU A 99 17.75 12.10 8.32
N LYS A 100 16.63 12.43 8.99
CA LYS A 100 16.38 12.05 10.37
C LYS A 100 15.47 10.83 10.51
N TYR A 101 14.43 10.71 9.68
CA TYR A 101 13.39 9.70 9.80
C TYR A 101 13.38 8.78 8.59
N GLU A 102 12.89 7.57 8.80
CA GLU A 102 12.63 6.59 7.75
C GLU A 102 11.18 6.70 7.28
N TYR A 103 10.96 6.46 5.98
CA TYR A 103 9.63 6.44 5.37
C TYR A 103 9.54 5.24 4.44
N ASN A 104 8.75 4.25 4.86
CA ASN A 104 8.64 2.94 4.22
C ASN A 104 7.19 2.65 3.81
N ASP A 105 7.00 1.66 2.93
CA ASP A 105 5.75 0.98 2.65
C ASP A 105 4.58 1.90 2.30
N PRO A 106 4.64 2.64 1.20
CA PRO A 106 3.55 3.51 0.79
C PRO A 106 2.29 2.74 0.43
N PHE A 107 1.12 3.19 0.90
CA PHE A 107 -0.17 2.66 0.49
C PHE A 107 -1.23 3.77 0.42
N LEU A 108 -2.07 3.77 -0.62
CA LEU A 108 -3.12 4.77 -0.79
C LEU A 108 -4.41 4.37 -0.06
N SER A 109 -5.07 5.36 0.55
CA SER A 109 -6.46 5.16 0.99
C SER A 109 -7.38 4.83 -0.20
N PRO A 110 -8.52 4.14 0.01
CA PRO A 110 -9.42 3.76 -1.07
C PRO A 110 -9.93 4.93 -1.92
N ASP A 111 -10.06 6.10 -1.33
CA ASP A 111 -10.47 7.33 -2.02
C ASP A 111 -9.29 8.12 -2.64
N GLY A 112 -8.06 7.63 -2.49
CA GLY A 112 -6.84 8.26 -2.98
C GLY A 112 -6.47 9.58 -2.30
N LYS A 113 -7.13 9.96 -1.20
CA LYS A 113 -6.90 11.24 -0.52
C LYS A 113 -5.81 11.22 0.52
N ARG A 114 -5.37 10.04 0.95
CA ARG A 114 -4.27 9.86 1.90
C ARG A 114 -3.26 8.88 1.34
N LEU A 115 -1.99 9.21 1.49
CA LEU A 115 -0.88 8.29 1.30
C LEU A 115 -0.38 7.90 2.69
N TYR A 116 -0.60 6.63 3.04
CA TYR A 116 -0.11 6.04 4.27
C TYR A 116 1.29 5.48 4.07
N PHE A 117 2.04 5.41 5.16
CA PHE A 117 3.40 4.84 5.22
C PHE A 117 3.77 4.55 6.68
N ILE A 118 4.85 3.83 6.91
CA ILE A 118 5.42 3.64 8.24
C ILE A 118 6.63 4.53 8.44
N SER A 119 6.82 4.99 9.68
CA SER A 119 7.95 5.85 10.06
C SER A 119 8.29 5.71 11.52
N ASP A 120 9.59 5.80 11.83
CA ASP A 120 10.17 5.89 13.18
C ASP A 120 10.10 7.30 13.79
N ARG A 121 9.29 8.18 13.18
CA ARG A 121 9.02 9.53 13.68
C ARG A 121 8.23 9.48 14.98
N SER A 122 8.65 10.23 16.00
CA SER A 122 7.86 10.36 17.22
C SER A 122 6.56 11.16 17.00
N ALA A 123 5.49 10.78 17.68
CA ALA A 123 4.16 11.41 17.53
C ALA A 123 4.15 12.92 17.84
N ASN A 124 5.01 13.38 18.75
CA ASN A 124 5.17 14.81 19.09
C ASN A 124 6.12 15.55 18.12
N GLY A 125 6.66 14.89 17.10
CA GLY A 125 7.62 15.44 16.14
C GLY A 125 9.02 15.70 16.72
N GLN A 126 9.26 15.33 17.98
CA GLN A 126 10.55 15.51 18.65
C GLN A 126 11.24 14.14 18.83
N GLY A 127 12.46 14.04 18.33
CA GLY A 127 13.22 12.80 18.42
C GLY A 127 12.72 11.71 17.46
N GLN A 128 13.38 10.57 17.52
CA GLN A 128 13.09 9.36 16.79
C GLN A 128 12.55 8.33 17.78
N LYS A 129 11.47 7.62 17.43
CA LYS A 129 11.01 6.48 18.20
C LYS A 129 11.98 5.29 17.97
N LYS A 130 11.88 4.29 18.83
CA LYS A 130 12.61 3.02 18.65
C LYS A 130 11.79 2.00 17.85
N ASP A 131 10.54 2.32 17.53
CA ASP A 131 9.56 1.52 16.82
C ASP A 131 8.95 2.31 15.66
N PHE A 132 8.24 1.64 14.79
CA PHE A 132 7.56 2.22 13.63
C PHE A 132 6.07 2.35 13.89
N ASP A 133 5.54 3.54 13.59
CA ASP A 133 4.11 3.84 13.57
C ASP A 133 3.61 3.96 12.13
N ILE A 134 2.31 3.78 11.93
CA ILE A 134 1.60 4.14 10.69
C ILE A 134 1.28 5.63 10.71
N TRP A 135 1.68 6.31 9.63
CA TRP A 135 1.47 7.73 9.38
C TRP A 135 0.79 7.93 8.04
N TYR A 136 0.30 9.13 7.76
CA TYR A 136 -0.19 9.53 6.43
C TYR A 136 0.07 11.00 6.14
N ILE A 137 0.07 11.33 4.85
CA ILE A 137 -0.03 12.68 4.31
C ILE A 137 -1.31 12.81 3.51
N GLU A 138 -1.87 14.03 3.46
CA GLU A 138 -3.13 14.31 2.78
C GLU A 138 -2.89 14.90 1.39
N ARG A 139 -3.71 14.48 0.43
CA ARG A 139 -3.67 15.01 -0.93
C ARG A 139 -4.11 16.47 -0.93
N LYS A 140 -3.34 17.29 -1.62
CA LYS A 140 -3.62 18.69 -1.92
C LYS A 140 -3.90 18.86 -3.41
N GLN A 141 -4.28 20.08 -3.82
CA GLN A 141 -4.53 20.39 -5.23
C GLN A 141 -3.30 20.08 -6.10
N ASP A 142 -2.11 20.43 -5.63
CA ASP A 142 -0.85 20.31 -6.38
C ASP A 142 0.14 19.28 -5.76
N GLY A 143 -0.38 18.23 -5.10
CA GLY A 143 0.49 17.19 -4.54
C GLY A 143 0.05 16.65 -3.19
N TRP A 144 0.93 16.67 -2.23
CA TRP A 144 0.73 16.13 -0.88
C TRP A 144 1.03 17.18 0.18
N SER A 145 0.48 17.00 1.39
CA SER A 145 0.83 17.84 2.53
C SER A 145 2.27 17.58 2.99
N ASP A 146 2.96 18.62 3.45
CA ASP A 146 4.34 18.51 3.92
C ASP A 146 4.46 17.92 5.33
N VAL A 147 3.36 17.93 6.09
CA VAL A 147 3.35 17.50 7.50
C VAL A 147 2.66 16.15 7.61
N PRO A 148 3.39 15.08 7.98
CA PRO A 148 2.81 13.80 8.29
C PRO A 148 1.90 13.84 9.52
N ILE A 149 0.82 13.06 9.47
CA ILE A 149 -0.16 12.90 10.55
C ILE A 149 -0.09 11.46 11.03
N ASN A 150 0.08 11.26 12.36
CA ASN A 150 0.06 9.95 12.98
C ASN A 150 -1.35 9.33 12.90
N ALA A 151 -1.48 8.04 12.56
CA ALA A 151 -2.78 7.39 12.41
C ALA A 151 -3.54 7.23 13.74
N GLY A 152 -2.88 7.51 14.86
CA GLY A 152 -3.47 7.59 16.19
C GLY A 152 -3.53 6.25 16.93
N PRO A 153 -3.96 6.30 18.22
CA PRO A 153 -3.81 5.17 19.15
C PRO A 153 -4.80 4.01 18.90
N ALA A 154 -5.74 4.16 17.96
CA ALA A 154 -6.58 3.04 17.52
C ALA A 154 -5.82 2.07 16.58
N ILE A 155 -4.69 2.53 16.03
CA ILE A 155 -3.81 1.78 15.12
C ILE A 155 -2.46 1.59 15.77
N ASN A 156 -1.80 2.69 16.14
CA ASN A 156 -0.43 2.72 16.65
C ASN A 156 -0.35 2.42 18.14
N SER A 157 0.74 1.76 18.55
CA SER A 157 1.04 1.38 19.93
C SER A 157 2.45 1.82 20.34
N GLU A 158 2.98 1.28 21.45
CA GLU A 158 4.38 1.44 21.87
C GLU A 158 5.31 0.38 21.22
N LYS A 159 4.82 -0.30 20.18
CA LYS A 159 5.50 -1.34 19.41
C LYS A 159 5.40 -1.02 17.93
N ASN A 160 5.96 -1.89 17.10
CA ASN A 160 5.92 -1.69 15.65
C ASN A 160 4.55 -1.97 15.07
N GLU A 161 4.10 -1.08 14.20
CA GLU A 161 3.04 -1.31 13.24
C GLU A 161 3.61 -1.22 11.82
N TYR A 162 3.45 -2.30 11.04
CA TYR A 162 3.99 -2.41 9.68
C TYR A 162 2.91 -2.62 8.66
N TYR A 163 3.23 -2.20 7.47
CA TYR A 163 2.52 -2.38 6.21
C TYR A 163 0.99 -2.38 6.37
N MET A 164 0.33 -1.51 5.66
CA MET A 164 -1.12 -1.41 5.72
C MET A 164 -1.73 -1.54 4.33
N SER A 165 -2.95 -2.06 4.28
CA SER A 165 -3.80 -2.09 3.10
C SER A 165 -5.25 -1.88 3.47
N PHE A 166 -6.13 -1.68 2.49
CA PHE A 166 -7.51 -1.27 2.77
C PHE A 166 -8.52 -2.05 1.95
N THR A 167 -9.62 -2.41 2.57
CA THR A 167 -10.84 -2.78 1.86
C THR A 167 -11.50 -1.56 1.23
N LYS A 168 -12.40 -1.76 0.26
CA LYS A 168 -13.12 -0.67 -0.42
C LYS A 168 -13.90 0.24 0.56
N ASN A 169 -14.38 -0.29 1.69
CA ASN A 169 -15.11 0.46 2.71
C ASN A 169 -14.20 1.17 3.72
N GLY A 170 -12.87 1.09 3.55
CA GLY A 170 -11.89 1.78 4.38
C GLY A 170 -11.42 1.02 5.62
N THR A 171 -11.81 -0.25 5.82
CA THR A 171 -11.21 -1.08 6.87
C THR A 171 -9.72 -1.25 6.56
N MET A 172 -8.86 -0.85 7.50
CA MET A 172 -7.41 -1.03 7.42
C MET A 172 -7.05 -2.42 7.94
N TYR A 173 -6.20 -3.11 7.18
CA TYR A 173 -5.47 -4.30 7.62
C TYR A 173 -4.00 -3.91 7.78
N PHE A 174 -3.38 -4.34 8.86
CA PHE A 174 -1.99 -4.01 9.18
C PHE A 174 -1.38 -5.08 10.09
N SER A 175 -0.08 -5.10 10.22
CA SER A 175 0.63 -6.01 11.14
C SER A 175 1.21 -5.24 12.33
N SER A 176 1.24 -5.88 13.49
CA SER A 176 1.80 -5.31 14.70
C SER A 176 2.30 -6.38 15.66
N ASN A 177 3.42 -6.11 16.35
CA ASN A 177 3.92 -6.92 17.45
C ASN A 177 3.50 -6.41 18.83
N GLY A 178 2.59 -5.42 18.88
CA GLY A 178 2.01 -4.91 20.12
C GLY A 178 1.04 -5.91 20.77
N GLY A 179 1.17 -6.12 22.08
CA GLY A 179 0.25 -6.99 22.83
C GLY A 179 0.41 -8.48 22.54
N THR A 180 1.49 -8.90 21.90
CA THR A 180 1.88 -10.30 21.83
C THR A 180 2.54 -10.71 23.15
N SER A 181 2.15 -11.85 23.69
CA SER A 181 2.77 -12.42 24.89
C SER A 181 4.11 -13.12 24.60
N ALA A 182 4.56 -13.07 23.34
CA ALA A 182 5.77 -13.72 22.92
C ALA A 182 7.01 -13.09 23.57
N ALA A 183 7.92 -13.93 24.04
CA ALA A 183 9.18 -13.52 24.63
C ALA A 183 10.13 -12.81 23.66
N THR A 184 9.75 -12.73 22.38
CA THR A 184 10.53 -12.09 21.32
C THR A 184 9.70 -11.01 20.64
N ASP A 185 10.29 -9.84 20.40
CA ASP A 185 9.67 -8.75 19.61
C ASP A 185 9.48 -9.11 18.11
N LYS A 186 9.68 -10.37 17.74
CA LYS A 186 9.60 -10.88 16.37
C LYS A 186 8.25 -11.46 15.97
N ASN A 187 7.34 -11.70 16.91
CA ASN A 187 5.99 -12.19 16.58
C ASN A 187 5.11 -11.02 16.21
N TYR A 188 4.78 -10.90 14.93
CA TYR A 188 3.80 -9.95 14.40
C TYR A 188 2.49 -10.67 14.12
N ASP A 189 1.40 -9.97 14.37
CA ASP A 189 0.05 -10.43 14.09
C ASP A 189 -0.64 -9.49 13.09
N ILE A 190 -1.38 -10.07 12.17
CA ILE A 190 -2.25 -9.31 11.28
C ILE A 190 -3.51 -8.89 12.04
N ARG A 191 -3.84 -7.62 11.93
CA ARG A 191 -4.96 -6.96 12.58
C ARG A 191 -5.82 -6.23 11.57
N SER A 192 -7.07 -5.95 11.93
CA SER A 192 -7.96 -5.09 11.15
C SER A 192 -8.63 -4.06 12.03
N SER A 193 -8.82 -2.85 11.49
CA SER A 193 -9.55 -1.76 12.14
C SER A 193 -10.54 -1.14 11.16
N ALA A 194 -11.82 -1.17 11.51
CA ALA A 194 -12.87 -0.54 10.70
C ALA A 194 -12.76 0.99 10.74
N TYR A 195 -12.98 1.64 9.60
CA TYR A 195 -13.08 3.10 9.54
C TYR A 195 -14.55 3.52 9.60
N SER A 196 -14.91 4.25 10.63
CA SER A 196 -16.29 4.71 10.85
C SER A 196 -16.32 6.09 11.51
N LYS A 197 -17.25 6.95 11.07
CA LYS A 197 -17.42 8.31 11.62
C LYS A 197 -16.12 9.13 11.61
N GLY A 198 -15.33 8.99 10.53
CA GLY A 198 -14.09 9.75 10.33
C GLY A 198 -12.87 9.27 11.12
N LYS A 199 -12.93 8.11 11.78
CA LYS A 199 -11.83 7.56 12.58
C LYS A 199 -11.76 6.05 12.53
N PHE A 200 -10.58 5.50 12.78
CA PHE A 200 -10.38 4.08 13.01
C PHE A 200 -10.98 3.66 14.36
N GLN A 201 -11.53 2.45 14.39
CA GLN A 201 -12.08 1.83 15.59
C GLN A 201 -11.02 0.94 16.25
N ALA A 202 -11.27 0.45 17.45
CA ALA A 202 -10.40 -0.55 18.08
C ALA A 202 -10.15 -1.72 17.11
N PHE A 203 -8.89 -2.09 16.95
CA PHE A 203 -8.49 -3.18 16.07
C PHE A 203 -8.95 -4.54 16.57
N ARG A 204 -8.99 -5.50 15.65
CA ARG A 204 -9.22 -6.93 15.94
C ARG A 204 -8.06 -7.73 15.34
N LYS A 205 -7.50 -8.65 16.12
CA LYS A 205 -6.54 -9.65 15.62
C LYS A 205 -7.31 -10.66 14.74
N LEU A 206 -6.73 -11.05 13.61
CA LEU A 206 -7.29 -12.11 12.79
C LEU A 206 -7.17 -13.46 13.51
N SER A 207 -7.96 -14.46 13.05
CA SER A 207 -8.00 -15.80 13.67
C SER A 207 -6.68 -16.55 13.49
N GLY A 208 -6.53 -17.65 14.24
CA GLY A 208 -5.39 -18.57 14.13
C GLY A 208 -5.26 -19.29 12.79
N ASN A 209 -6.21 -19.11 11.87
CA ASN A 209 -6.08 -19.56 10.49
C ASN A 209 -5.15 -18.66 9.66
N VAL A 210 -4.93 -17.42 10.10
CA VAL A 210 -4.04 -16.43 9.51
C VAL A 210 -2.83 -16.22 10.42
N ASN A 211 -3.08 -15.80 11.67
CA ASN A 211 -2.02 -15.58 12.66
C ASN A 211 -1.65 -16.88 13.37
N THR A 212 -0.37 -17.12 13.54
CA THR A 212 0.18 -18.26 14.29
C THR A 212 1.03 -17.78 15.47
N GLU A 213 1.89 -18.61 15.99
CA GLU A 213 2.93 -18.23 16.96
C GLU A 213 4.20 -17.66 16.27
N ASN A 214 4.21 -17.62 14.94
CA ASN A 214 5.33 -17.16 14.14
C ASN A 214 5.12 -15.70 13.69
N TYR A 215 5.96 -15.24 12.77
CA TYR A 215 5.89 -13.93 12.15
C TYR A 215 4.84 -13.93 11.02
N GLU A 216 3.86 -13.05 11.09
CA GLU A 216 2.93 -12.72 10.02
C GLU A 216 2.85 -11.21 9.84
N ALA A 217 3.30 -10.69 8.69
CA ALA A 217 3.33 -9.25 8.40
C ALA A 217 3.01 -8.91 6.95
N ASP A 218 3.12 -7.64 6.60
CA ASP A 218 2.99 -7.11 5.23
C ASP A 218 1.69 -7.55 4.54
N VAL A 219 0.56 -7.26 5.18
CA VAL A 219 -0.74 -7.77 4.72
C VAL A 219 -1.35 -6.91 3.62
N PHE A 220 -1.68 -7.52 2.50
CA PHE A 220 -2.62 -7.01 1.51
C PHE A 220 -4.00 -7.65 1.69
N VAL A 221 -5.03 -6.84 1.81
CA VAL A 221 -6.44 -7.30 1.76
C VAL A 221 -7.05 -6.94 0.41
N SER A 222 -7.79 -7.88 -0.20
CA SER A 222 -8.56 -7.55 -1.40
C SER A 222 -9.64 -6.50 -1.11
N PRO A 223 -9.93 -5.57 -2.05
CA PRO A 223 -10.91 -4.50 -1.83
C PRO A 223 -12.30 -4.98 -1.39
N ASP A 224 -12.70 -6.18 -1.81
CA ASP A 224 -13.94 -6.86 -1.46
C ASP A 224 -13.83 -7.77 -0.23
N GLU A 225 -12.65 -7.78 0.41
CA GLU A 225 -12.34 -8.57 1.61
C GLU A 225 -12.51 -10.10 1.42
N GLN A 226 -12.29 -10.62 0.21
CA GLN A 226 -12.42 -12.05 -0.09
C GLN A 226 -11.13 -12.83 0.17
N TYR A 227 -9.98 -12.19 0.19
CA TYR A 227 -8.71 -12.81 0.54
C TYR A 227 -7.73 -11.81 1.15
N VAL A 228 -6.76 -12.34 1.89
CA VAL A 228 -5.56 -11.62 2.33
C VAL A 228 -4.33 -12.35 1.82
N ILE A 229 -3.32 -11.59 1.39
CA ILE A 229 -1.97 -12.07 1.09
C ILE A 229 -1.02 -11.42 2.09
N PHE A 230 -0.10 -12.16 2.65
CA PHE A 230 0.81 -11.64 3.67
C PHE A 230 2.14 -12.40 3.66
N CYS A 231 3.18 -11.78 4.17
CA CYS A 231 4.46 -12.42 4.41
C CYS A 231 4.42 -13.19 5.75
N ALA A 232 4.97 -14.40 5.78
CA ALA A 232 5.13 -15.14 7.02
C ALA A 232 6.43 -15.94 7.03
N GLU A 233 7.04 -16.04 8.22
CA GLU A 233 8.17 -16.92 8.51
C GLU A 233 7.62 -18.18 9.20
N ARG A 234 7.48 -19.26 8.46
CA ARG A 234 6.93 -20.52 8.97
C ARG A 234 7.87 -21.70 8.74
N PRO A 235 7.90 -22.69 9.65
CA PRO A 235 8.81 -23.84 9.52
C PRO A 235 8.65 -24.61 8.20
N GLU A 236 7.44 -24.63 7.64
CA GLU A 236 7.12 -25.28 6.35
C GLU A 236 7.34 -24.38 5.13
N GLY A 237 7.87 -23.17 5.31
CA GLY A 237 8.18 -22.22 4.26
C GLY A 237 9.31 -22.67 3.35
N LEU A 238 9.46 -21.98 2.21
CA LEU A 238 10.50 -22.22 1.22
C LEU A 238 11.73 -21.36 1.48
N GLY A 239 11.55 -20.20 2.11
CA GLY A 239 12.57 -19.20 2.32
C GLY A 239 12.56 -18.58 3.72
N ALA A 240 13.24 -17.45 3.85
CA ALA A 240 13.31 -16.67 5.08
C ALA A 240 11.97 -15.99 5.39
N GLY A 241 11.22 -15.57 4.35
CA GLY A 241 9.87 -15.07 4.46
C GLY A 241 9.12 -15.35 3.17
N ASP A 242 7.99 -16.04 3.27
CA ASP A 242 7.17 -16.47 2.14
C ASP A 242 5.85 -15.72 2.09
N LEU A 243 5.29 -15.52 0.89
CA LEU A 243 3.91 -15.07 0.74
C LEU A 243 2.94 -16.23 0.98
N TYR A 244 1.97 -15.98 1.85
CA TYR A 244 0.83 -16.84 2.16
C TYR A 244 -0.47 -16.16 1.75
N ILE A 245 -1.49 -16.96 1.46
CA ILE A 245 -2.83 -16.47 1.13
C ILE A 245 -3.89 -17.18 1.98
N SER A 246 -4.85 -16.41 2.50
CA SER A 246 -6.05 -16.93 3.13
C SER A 246 -7.29 -16.38 2.44
N PHE A 247 -8.24 -17.26 2.12
CA PHE A 247 -9.52 -16.87 1.54
C PHE A 247 -10.61 -16.79 2.61
N LYS A 248 -11.59 -15.93 2.37
CA LYS A 248 -12.78 -15.86 3.22
C LYS A 248 -13.77 -16.95 2.82
N SER A 249 -14.30 -17.67 3.78
CA SER A 249 -15.33 -18.67 3.56
C SER A 249 -16.69 -18.00 3.29
N LYS A 250 -17.68 -18.78 2.84
CA LYS A 250 -19.06 -18.31 2.67
C LYS A 250 -19.71 -17.83 3.99
N THR A 251 -19.19 -18.28 5.14
CA THR A 251 -19.64 -17.84 6.48
C THR A 251 -18.91 -16.58 6.97
N GLY A 252 -17.97 -16.03 6.19
CA GLY A 252 -17.18 -14.84 6.52
C GLY A 252 -15.92 -15.10 7.34
N GLU A 253 -15.60 -16.37 7.64
CA GLU A 253 -14.41 -16.76 8.40
C GLU A 253 -13.19 -16.89 7.49
N TRP A 254 -12.02 -16.51 7.99
CA TRP A 254 -10.74 -16.75 7.28
C TRP A 254 -10.41 -18.25 7.30
N GLN A 255 -10.11 -18.82 6.15
CA GLN A 255 -9.66 -20.19 6.01
C GLN A 255 -8.18 -20.30 6.39
N LYS A 256 -7.69 -21.52 6.65
CA LYS A 256 -6.27 -21.77 6.91
C LYS A 256 -5.43 -21.22 5.75
N ALA A 257 -4.45 -20.39 6.07
CA ALA A 257 -3.56 -19.81 5.07
C ALA A 257 -2.74 -20.89 4.37
N LYS A 258 -2.56 -20.72 3.07
CA LYS A 258 -1.76 -21.58 2.19
C LYS A 258 -0.52 -20.82 1.74
N ASN A 259 0.65 -21.49 1.70
CA ASN A 259 1.84 -20.98 1.04
C ASN A 259 1.55 -20.78 -0.47
N MET A 260 1.98 -19.67 -1.04
CA MET A 260 1.72 -19.38 -2.47
C MET A 260 2.59 -20.21 -3.43
N GLY A 261 3.47 -21.04 -2.90
CA GLY A 261 4.24 -22.04 -3.65
C GLY A 261 5.45 -21.47 -4.40
N SER A 262 6.24 -22.38 -4.99
CA SER A 262 7.55 -22.07 -5.58
C SER A 262 7.52 -21.23 -6.87
N ILE A 263 6.35 -20.92 -7.41
CA ILE A 263 6.21 -19.93 -8.50
C ILE A 263 6.41 -18.52 -7.93
N ILE A 264 5.90 -18.27 -6.72
CA ILE A 264 5.96 -16.97 -6.05
C ILE A 264 7.14 -16.94 -5.07
N ASN A 265 7.24 -17.92 -4.19
CA ASN A 265 8.20 -17.98 -3.10
C ASN A 265 9.49 -18.66 -3.53
N THR A 266 10.62 -18.21 -2.98
CA THR A 266 11.96 -18.73 -3.25
C THR A 266 12.68 -19.10 -1.94
N GLY A 267 13.96 -19.31 -1.98
CA GLY A 267 14.79 -19.38 -0.76
C GLY A 267 15.10 -18.01 -0.14
N GLY A 268 14.61 -16.93 -0.74
CA GLY A 268 14.79 -15.53 -0.29
C GLY A 268 13.71 -15.06 0.67
N TYR A 269 13.38 -13.78 0.56
CA TYR A 269 12.37 -13.11 1.40
C TYR A 269 11.38 -12.37 0.49
N GLU A 270 10.15 -12.86 0.39
CA GLU A 270 9.06 -12.24 -0.36
C GLU A 270 8.12 -11.49 0.58
N PHE A 271 7.89 -10.19 0.30
CA PHE A 271 7.16 -9.30 1.20
C PHE A 271 6.42 -8.17 0.46
N CYS A 272 5.68 -7.33 1.17
CA CYS A 272 4.91 -6.19 0.64
C CYS A 272 4.03 -6.55 -0.57
N PRO A 273 3.13 -7.54 -0.49
CA PRO A 273 2.25 -7.90 -1.59
C PRO A 273 1.21 -6.81 -1.87
N PHE A 274 0.93 -6.58 -3.17
CA PHE A 274 -0.11 -5.66 -3.63
C PHE A 274 -0.75 -6.19 -4.91
N VAL A 275 -2.08 -6.23 -4.98
CA VAL A 275 -2.81 -6.54 -6.22
C VAL A 275 -3.39 -5.27 -6.81
N THR A 276 -3.16 -5.06 -8.10
CA THR A 276 -3.67 -3.87 -8.82
C THR A 276 -5.19 -3.76 -8.73
N SER A 277 -5.73 -2.53 -8.75
CA SER A 277 -7.17 -2.26 -8.59
C SER A 277 -8.04 -2.91 -9.66
N ASP A 278 -7.47 -3.19 -10.85
CA ASP A 278 -8.14 -3.94 -11.92
C ASP A 278 -8.03 -5.47 -11.76
N GLY A 279 -7.40 -5.95 -10.68
CA GLY A 279 -7.25 -7.36 -10.33
C GLY A 279 -6.32 -8.16 -11.24
N LYS A 280 -5.51 -7.52 -12.09
CA LYS A 280 -4.75 -8.24 -13.11
C LYS A 280 -3.37 -8.69 -12.70
N TYR A 281 -2.72 -7.98 -11.80
CA TYR A 281 -1.33 -8.24 -11.43
C TYR A 281 -1.14 -8.21 -9.93
N LEU A 282 -0.39 -9.19 -9.42
CA LEU A 282 0.19 -9.22 -8.09
C LEU A 282 1.60 -8.64 -8.17
N PHE A 283 1.89 -7.67 -7.34
CA PHE A 283 3.20 -7.08 -7.08
C PHE A 283 3.70 -7.55 -5.72
N PHE A 284 4.98 -7.70 -5.57
CA PHE A 284 5.65 -7.99 -4.30
C PHE A 284 7.13 -7.63 -4.37
N SER A 285 7.79 -7.54 -3.24
CA SER A 285 9.21 -7.24 -3.13
C SER A 285 10.01 -8.52 -2.89
N ARG A 286 11.20 -8.63 -3.48
CA ARG A 286 12.14 -9.71 -3.29
C ARG A 286 13.56 -9.22 -3.63
N ASP A 287 14.55 -9.57 -2.80
CA ASP A 287 15.98 -9.35 -3.06
C ASP A 287 16.34 -7.91 -3.49
N GLY A 288 15.62 -6.92 -2.98
CA GLY A 288 15.85 -5.51 -3.29
C GLY A 288 15.16 -4.99 -4.54
N ASP A 289 14.39 -5.82 -5.23
CA ASP A 289 13.62 -5.46 -6.42
C ASP A 289 12.11 -5.60 -6.20
N ILE A 290 11.34 -4.88 -7.01
CA ILE A 290 9.89 -5.04 -7.12
C ILE A 290 9.60 -6.04 -8.24
N PHE A 291 8.89 -7.11 -7.93
CA PHE A 291 8.44 -8.13 -8.87
C PHE A 291 6.94 -8.00 -9.16
N TRP A 292 6.52 -8.51 -10.31
CA TRP A 292 5.12 -8.61 -10.65
C TRP A 292 4.81 -9.86 -11.48
N VAL A 293 3.58 -10.33 -11.37
CA VAL A 293 3.08 -11.56 -12.00
C VAL A 293 1.59 -11.40 -12.30
N LYS A 294 1.02 -12.19 -13.23
CA LYS A 294 -0.43 -12.24 -13.39
C LYS A 294 -1.11 -12.67 -12.09
N ALA A 295 -2.14 -11.94 -11.66
CA ALA A 295 -2.90 -12.26 -10.45
C ALA A 295 -3.72 -13.55 -10.58
N GLU A 296 -3.83 -14.13 -11.78
CA GLU A 296 -4.40 -15.47 -12.01
C GLU A 296 -3.73 -16.57 -11.16
N VAL A 297 -2.49 -16.35 -10.69
CA VAL A 297 -1.82 -17.26 -9.73
C VAL A 297 -2.62 -17.41 -8.42
N ILE A 298 -3.39 -16.38 -8.03
CA ILE A 298 -4.25 -16.39 -6.84
C ILE A 298 -5.38 -17.40 -7.00
N GLU A 299 -5.99 -17.46 -8.19
CA GLU A 299 -7.11 -18.36 -8.45
C GLU A 299 -6.70 -19.84 -8.45
N THR A 300 -5.44 -20.13 -8.76
CA THR A 300 -4.93 -21.52 -8.70
C THR A 300 -4.82 -22.06 -7.26
N LEU A 301 -4.96 -21.19 -6.25
CA LEU A 301 -4.84 -21.53 -4.82
C LEU A 301 -6.20 -21.64 -4.11
N ARG A 302 -7.31 -21.33 -4.79
CA ARG A 302 -8.69 -21.43 -4.23
C ARG A 302 -9.13 -22.83 -3.85
#